data_0dd6a97d04b42268e6be70a94194dc11
#
_entry.id   0dd6a97d04b42268e6be70a94194dc11
#
_cell.length_a   1.000
_cell.length_b   1.000
_cell.length_c   1.000
_cell.angle_alpha   90.00
_cell.angle_beta   90.00
_cell.angle_gamma   90.00
#
_symmetry.space_group_name_H-M   'P 1'
#
loop_
_entity.id
_entity.type
_entity.pdbx_description
1 polymer ?
#
loop_
_entity_poly.entity_id
_entity_poly.type
_entity_poly.pdbx_seq_one_letter_code
_entity_poly.pdbx_strand_id
1 'polypeptide(L)'
;MTNHTERFAALADSTRREIFERLSRKPMAVGEIAEGLPVSRPAVSQHLKVLKEAGLVEDRSVGTRRIYHIDPKGLGALRAWLDQFWDVALEAFAAELEHGEEKGSTNEHATE
;
A
#
# COMPACT_ATOMS: atom_id res chain seq x y z
N MET A 1 -14.85 -1.04 -11.35
CA MET A 1 -14.39 -2.03 -10.38
C MET A 1 -12.92 -1.84 -10.07
N THR A 2 -12.57 -1.87 -8.80
CA THR A 2 -11.21 -1.61 -8.38
C THR A 2 -10.36 -2.88 -8.53
N ASN A 3 -9.13 -2.72 -9.02
CA ASN A 3 -8.22 -3.85 -9.17
C ASN A 3 -6.84 -3.50 -8.59
N HIS A 4 -5.93 -4.45 -8.66
CA HIS A 4 -4.60 -4.29 -8.07
C HIS A 4 -3.82 -3.16 -8.72
N THR A 5 -3.95 -3.01 -10.03
CA THR A 5 -3.24 -1.94 -10.74
C THR A 5 -3.66 -0.58 -10.21
N GLU A 6 -4.95 -0.36 -10.02
CA GLU A 6 -5.45 0.90 -9.50
C GLU A 6 -4.96 1.17 -8.09
N ARG A 7 -4.93 0.13 -7.26
CA ARG A 7 -4.45 0.26 -5.89
C ARG A 7 -2.98 0.63 -5.85
N PHE A 8 -2.17 -0.04 -6.65
CA PHE A 8 -0.74 0.28 -6.70
C PHE A 8 -0.50 1.65 -7.28
N ALA A 9 -1.25 2.03 -8.30
CA ALA A 9 -1.12 3.37 -8.89
C ALA A 9 -1.43 4.43 -7.84
N ALA A 10 -2.45 4.21 -7.02
CA ALA A 10 -2.81 5.17 -5.99
C ALA A 10 -1.69 5.32 -4.97
N LEU A 11 -0.99 4.25 -4.65
CA LEU A 11 0.10 4.28 -3.66
C LEU A 11 1.45 4.65 -4.27
N ALA A 12 1.52 4.82 -5.59
CA ALA A 12 2.77 5.22 -6.23
C ALA A 12 3.10 6.69 -5.96
N ASP A 13 2.11 7.52 -5.75
CA ASP A 13 2.33 8.92 -5.42
C ASP A 13 2.79 9.04 -3.96
N SER A 14 3.89 9.74 -3.72
CA SER A 14 4.48 9.79 -2.39
C SER A 14 3.56 10.45 -1.37
N THR A 15 2.83 11.49 -1.77
CA THR A 15 1.93 12.18 -0.86
C THR A 15 0.74 11.30 -0.50
N ARG A 16 0.17 10.60 -1.50
CA ARG A 16 -0.93 9.67 -1.23
C ARG A 16 -0.47 8.55 -0.33
N ARG A 17 0.74 8.05 -0.55
CA ARG A 17 1.29 6.98 0.30
C ARG A 17 1.44 7.45 1.73
N GLU A 18 1.91 8.69 1.92
CA GLU A 18 2.03 9.23 3.27
C GLU A 18 0.67 9.41 3.95
N ILE A 19 -0.32 9.86 3.20
CA ILE A 19 -1.68 9.95 3.74
C ILE A 19 -2.18 8.59 4.17
N PHE A 20 -1.97 7.59 3.33
CA PHE A 20 -2.38 6.24 3.64
C PHE A 20 -1.68 5.73 4.91
N GLU A 21 -0.40 6.00 5.04
CA GLU A 21 0.36 5.59 6.21
C GLU A 21 -0.17 6.25 7.49
N ARG A 22 -0.54 7.51 7.39
CA ARG A 22 -1.12 8.20 8.55
C ARG A 22 -2.44 7.58 8.96
N LEU A 23 -3.28 7.30 7.99
CA LEU A 23 -4.58 6.69 8.26
C LEU A 23 -4.44 5.28 8.82
N SER A 24 -3.33 4.61 8.53
CA SER A 24 -3.11 3.27 9.09
C SER A 24 -2.93 3.32 10.60
N ARG A 25 -2.59 4.48 11.15
CA ARG A 25 -2.41 4.63 12.60
C ARG A 25 -3.72 4.97 13.29
N LYS A 26 -4.53 5.81 12.66
CA LYS A 26 -5.85 6.13 13.20
C LYS A 26 -6.68 6.86 12.14
N PRO A 27 -8.01 6.77 12.23
CA PRO A 27 -8.87 7.57 11.35
C PRO A 27 -8.68 9.07 11.60
N MET A 28 -8.84 9.86 10.54
CA MET A 28 -8.62 11.31 10.62
C MET A 28 -9.55 12.07 9.70
N ALA A 29 -9.85 13.31 10.07
CA ALA A 29 -10.52 14.25 9.18
C ALA A 29 -9.48 14.91 8.27
N VAL A 30 -9.96 15.51 7.16
CA VAL A 30 -9.09 16.15 6.17
C VAL A 30 -8.17 17.17 6.83
N GLY A 31 -8.71 17.99 7.74
CA GLY A 31 -7.90 19.01 8.39
C GLY A 31 -6.76 18.44 9.21
N GLU A 32 -7.02 17.32 9.89
CA GLU A 32 -5.97 16.66 10.66
C GLU A 32 -4.87 16.12 9.76
N ILE A 33 -5.28 15.52 8.64
CA ILE A 33 -4.31 14.99 7.68
C ILE A 33 -3.45 16.11 7.12
N ALA A 34 -4.08 17.22 6.77
CA ALA A 34 -3.39 18.34 6.13
C ALA A 34 -2.38 19.01 7.04
N GLU A 35 -2.60 18.97 8.34
CA GLU A 35 -1.74 19.67 9.30
C GLU A 35 -0.29 19.25 9.21
N GLY A 36 -0.03 18.00 8.91
CA GLY A 36 1.32 17.50 8.88
C GLY A 36 1.92 17.37 7.51
N LEU A 37 1.27 17.93 6.48
CA LEU A 37 1.72 17.77 5.10
C LEU A 37 1.94 19.14 4.46
N PRO A 38 2.92 19.25 3.57
CA PRO A 38 3.18 20.52 2.87
C PRO A 38 2.26 20.67 1.66
N VAL A 39 0.97 20.39 1.84
CA VAL A 39 -0.03 20.50 0.78
C VAL A 39 -1.29 21.08 1.37
N SER A 40 -2.13 21.66 0.52
CA SER A 40 -3.36 22.31 0.95
C SER A 40 -4.43 21.27 1.25
N ARG A 41 -5.49 21.72 1.97
CA ARG A 41 -6.65 20.86 2.22
C ARG A 41 -7.31 20.39 0.93
N PRO A 42 -7.51 21.26 -0.07
CA PRO A 42 -8.07 20.76 -1.33
C PRO A 42 -7.21 19.69 -1.98
N ALA A 43 -5.87 19.80 -1.88
CA ALA A 43 -5.00 18.77 -2.42
C ALA A 43 -5.16 17.46 -1.67
N VAL A 44 -5.25 17.54 -0.32
CA VAL A 44 -5.49 16.34 0.49
C VAL A 44 -6.80 15.69 0.10
N SER A 45 -7.85 16.50 -0.11
CA SER A 45 -9.15 15.97 -0.51
C SER A 45 -9.08 15.25 -1.85
N GLN A 46 -8.29 15.78 -2.81
CA GLN A 46 -8.12 15.10 -4.09
C GLN A 46 -7.38 13.78 -3.93
N HIS A 47 -6.34 13.77 -3.11
CA HIS A 47 -5.61 12.53 -2.86
C HIS A 47 -6.49 11.49 -2.18
N LEU A 48 -7.34 11.92 -1.25
CA LEU A 48 -8.27 11.00 -0.59
C LEU A 48 -9.30 10.45 -1.56
N LYS A 49 -9.72 11.27 -2.52
CA LYS A 49 -10.66 10.80 -3.53
C LYS A 49 -10.04 9.68 -4.36
N VAL A 50 -8.79 9.85 -4.77
CA VAL A 50 -8.09 8.82 -5.53
C VAL A 50 -7.96 7.54 -4.71
N LEU A 51 -7.57 7.66 -3.44
CA LEU A 51 -7.45 6.50 -2.56
C LEU A 51 -8.78 5.80 -2.36
N LYS A 52 -9.85 6.58 -2.23
CA LYS A 52 -11.18 6.00 -2.05
C LYS A 52 -11.64 5.28 -3.31
N GLU A 53 -11.43 5.87 -4.48
CA GLU A 53 -11.79 5.23 -5.75
C GLU A 53 -10.98 3.96 -5.97
N ALA A 54 -9.77 3.92 -5.45
CA ALA A 54 -8.94 2.71 -5.55
C ALA A 54 -9.32 1.66 -4.51
N GLY A 55 -10.28 1.96 -3.63
CA GLY A 55 -10.74 0.99 -2.65
C GLY A 55 -9.81 0.83 -1.46
N LEU A 56 -8.96 1.83 -1.19
CA LEU A 56 -7.99 1.74 -0.10
C LEU A 56 -8.43 2.51 1.14
N VAL A 57 -9.31 3.48 1.00
CA VAL A 57 -9.85 4.22 2.14
C VAL A 57 -11.36 4.37 2.00
N GLU A 58 -11.99 4.58 3.13
CA GLU A 58 -13.41 4.88 3.21
C GLU A 58 -13.59 6.09 4.10
N ASP A 59 -14.79 6.65 4.07
CA ASP A 59 -15.10 7.77 4.95
C ASP A 59 -16.49 7.59 5.54
N ARG A 60 -16.70 8.23 6.67
CA ARG A 60 -18.00 8.23 7.31
C ARG A 60 -18.22 9.58 7.97
N SER A 61 -19.48 9.94 8.13
CA SER A 61 -19.86 11.17 8.82
C SER A 61 -19.92 10.93 10.31
N VAL A 62 -19.30 11.83 11.06
CA VAL A 62 -19.36 11.81 12.52
C VAL A 62 -19.70 13.25 12.92
N GLY A 63 -20.97 13.49 13.23
CA GLY A 63 -21.46 14.85 13.43
C GLY A 63 -21.35 15.65 12.15
N THR A 64 -20.66 16.77 12.18
CA THR A 64 -20.44 17.61 11.01
C THR A 64 -19.13 17.30 10.33
N ARG A 65 -18.39 16.33 10.83
CA ARG A 65 -17.06 15.98 10.30
C ARG A 65 -17.14 14.73 9.45
N ARG A 66 -16.26 14.67 8.48
CA ARG A 66 -16.08 13.46 7.66
C ARG A 66 -14.74 12.84 8.03
N ILE A 67 -14.80 11.62 8.51
CA ILE A 67 -13.62 10.92 9.01
C ILE A 67 -13.21 9.86 8.00
N TYR A 68 -11.96 9.87 7.61
CA TYR A 68 -11.41 8.89 6.67
C TYR A 68 -10.64 7.82 7.43
N HIS A 69 -10.71 6.59 6.92
CA HIS A 69 -10.03 5.45 7.53
C HIS A 69 -9.64 4.45 6.46
N ILE A 70 -8.72 3.58 6.80
CA ILE A 70 -8.29 2.53 5.88
C ILE A 70 -9.47 1.58 5.62
N ASP A 71 -9.62 1.17 4.37
CA ASP A 71 -10.59 0.16 3.98
C ASP A 71 -9.92 -1.21 4.13
N PRO A 72 -10.29 -2.00 5.15
CA PRO A 72 -9.60 -3.28 5.36
C PRO A 72 -9.79 -4.26 4.20
N LYS A 73 -10.89 -4.13 3.45
CA LYS A 73 -11.11 -5.02 2.30
C LYS A 73 -10.10 -4.75 1.21
N GLY A 74 -9.86 -3.48 0.90
CA GLY A 74 -8.89 -3.12 -0.13
C GLY A 74 -7.48 -3.49 0.26
N LEU A 75 -7.13 -3.21 1.51
CA LEU A 75 -5.81 -3.57 2.01
C LEU A 75 -5.62 -5.08 2.03
N GLY A 76 -6.64 -5.81 2.48
CA GLY A 76 -6.59 -7.27 2.49
C GLY A 76 -6.45 -7.86 1.11
N ALA A 77 -7.09 -7.26 0.11
CA ALA A 77 -6.96 -7.72 -1.27
C ALA A 77 -5.54 -7.55 -1.79
N LEU A 78 -4.89 -6.43 -1.44
CA LEU A 78 -3.49 -6.23 -1.80
C LEU A 78 -2.59 -7.26 -1.14
N ARG A 79 -2.85 -7.51 0.14
CA ARG A 79 -2.06 -8.49 0.88
C ARG A 79 -2.21 -9.88 0.26
N ALA A 80 -3.42 -10.28 -0.06
CA ALA A 80 -3.67 -11.60 -0.66
C ALA A 80 -2.95 -11.73 -2.00
N TRP A 81 -2.96 -10.66 -2.79
CA TRP A 81 -2.27 -10.67 -4.07
C TRP A 81 -0.76 -10.80 -3.88
N LEU A 82 -0.19 -10.06 -2.94
CA LEU A 82 1.23 -10.14 -2.64
C LEU A 82 1.63 -11.50 -2.09
N ASP A 83 0.76 -12.11 -1.28
CA ASP A 83 1.05 -13.41 -0.70
C ASP A 83 1.27 -14.49 -1.76
N GLN A 84 0.57 -14.38 -2.89
CA GLN A 84 0.77 -15.32 -3.99
C GLN A 84 2.22 -15.33 -4.47
N PHE A 85 2.79 -14.16 -4.57
CA PHE A 85 4.15 -14.03 -5.07
C PHE A 85 5.18 -14.33 -3.98
N TRP A 86 4.80 -14.08 -2.74
CA TRP A 86 5.68 -14.35 -1.62
C TRP A 86 6.06 -15.82 -1.56
N ASP A 87 5.08 -16.70 -1.63
CA ASP A 87 5.33 -18.14 -1.59
C ASP A 87 6.13 -18.59 -2.80
N VAL A 88 5.77 -18.12 -3.98
CA VAL A 88 6.48 -18.48 -5.21
C VAL A 88 7.93 -18.03 -5.14
N ALA A 89 8.16 -16.81 -4.64
CA ALA A 89 9.51 -16.27 -4.53
C ALA A 89 10.35 -17.08 -3.56
N LEU A 90 9.75 -17.51 -2.44
CA LEU A 90 10.48 -18.32 -1.46
C LEU A 90 10.83 -19.69 -2.03
N GLU A 91 9.92 -20.29 -2.77
CA GLU A 91 10.20 -21.59 -3.41
C GLU A 91 11.31 -21.47 -4.44
N ALA A 92 11.26 -20.43 -5.24
CA ALA A 92 12.30 -20.20 -6.24
C ALA A 92 13.66 -19.98 -5.58
N PHE A 93 13.66 -19.24 -4.46
CA PHE A 93 14.89 -18.99 -3.72
C PHE A 93 15.45 -20.28 -3.14
N ALA A 94 14.59 -21.12 -2.57
CA ALA A 94 14.99 -22.40 -2.01
C ALA A 94 15.58 -23.31 -3.09
N ALA A 95 14.94 -23.34 -4.26
CA ALA A 95 15.45 -24.14 -5.38
C ALA A 95 16.82 -23.65 -5.83
N GLU A 96 17.02 -22.35 -5.84
CA GLU A 96 18.28 -21.73 -6.19
C GLU A 96 19.39 -22.15 -5.23
N LEU A 97 19.07 -22.16 -3.94
CA LEU A 97 20.04 -22.55 -2.92
C LEU A 97 20.44 -24.02 -3.06
N GLU A 98 19.45 -24.89 -3.26
CA GLU A 98 19.73 -26.31 -3.46
C GLU A 98 20.61 -26.54 -4.69
N HIS A 99 20.27 -25.85 -5.75
CA HIS A 99 21.00 -25.99 -7.00
C HIS A 99 22.43 -25.49 -6.86
N GLY A 100 22.61 -24.39 -6.16
CA GLY A 100 23.92 -23.84 -5.89
C GLY A 100 24.76 -24.77 -5.08
N GLU A 101 24.16 -25.41 -4.08
CA GLU A 101 24.89 -26.38 -3.26
C GLU A 101 25.36 -27.57 -4.06
N GLU A 102 24.49 -28.08 -4.95
CA GLU A 102 24.84 -29.22 -5.78
C GLU A 102 26.04 -28.92 -6.68
N LYS A 103 26.01 -27.72 -7.25
CA LYS A 103 27.11 -27.33 -8.14
C LYS A 103 28.35 -26.95 -7.39
N GLY A 104 28.20 -26.71 -6.10
CA GLY A 104 29.34 -26.34 -5.29
C GLY A 104 29.89 -24.99 -5.59
N SER A 105 29.18 -24.17 -6.23
CA SER A 105 29.70 -22.94 -6.60
C SER A 105 29.29 -21.78 -5.90
N THR A 106 29.42 -21.21 -5.96
CA THR A 106 29.15 -20.25 -5.67
C THR A 106 28.95 -19.11 -6.07
N ASN A 107 28.77 -18.66 -6.34
CA ASN A 107 28.57 -17.67 -6.77
C ASN A 107 28.30 -16.63 -6.45
N GLU A 108 28.27 -16.40 -6.13
CA GLU A 108 28.12 -15.50 -5.91
C GLU A 108 27.81 -14.48 -6.29
N HIS A 109 27.61 -14.19 -6.54
CA HIS A 109 27.23 -13.16 -6.95
C HIS A 109 26.48 -12.48 -6.72
N ALA A 110 26.29 -12.58 -6.42
CA ALA A 110 25.63 -12.02 -6.34
C ALA A 110 25.18 -11.24 -6.10
N THR A 111 25.11 -10.80 -6.09
CA THR A 111 24.70 -9.99 -5.98
C THR A 111 24.44 -9.16 -6.14
N GLU A 112 24.26 -8.80 -6.29
CA GLU A 112 24.02 -7.89 -6.44
C GLU A 112 23.72 -7.43 -6.53
#